data_3fbe40234bf94e34b1e4cf8f400973aa
#
_entry.id   3fbe40234bf94e34b1e4cf8f400973aa
#
_cell.length_a   1.000
_cell.length_b   1.000
_cell.length_c   1.000
_cell.angle_alpha   90.00
_cell.angle_beta   90.00
_cell.angle_gamma   90.00
#
_symmetry.space_group_name_H-M   'P 1'
#
loop_
_entity.id
_entity.type
_entity.pdbx_description
1 polymer ?
#
loop_
_entity_poly.entity_id
_entity_poly.type
_entity_poly.pdbx_seq_one_letter_code
_entity_poly.pdbx_strand_id
1 'polypeptide(L)'
;MVMLVHTSAEIYSYCPIYGGSFTEINFIATFVRGSVPVFFMLSGTLLLSREELPLAPFLKNHALKLAGLFFFWSVFYAAGSRVAAGTFALDYDFFMAVARGHYHLWFLPAMVVCYLFIPLVFCAVHGKKADSRYLLALFFGFVILWRNLNLTPKPTYILHQFTLDFSLDWLPYLGYAVWGWWLGEKKMPKHTMLISSAVFVVCTLLASKGNLWYSRLNNEAEGWLFHYMSLPTFVQATCIFCFFNALREHAFKHTALIRALSDCTLGVYLIHPLMIDLLDRVHIGMTADYPALSVTGFTALLALLCFAVTFIARKIPIVKKLL
;
A
#
# COMPACT_ATOMS: atom_id res chain seq x y z
N MET A 1 0.76 8.36 -5.10
CA MET A 1 1.59 7.15 -5.29
C MET A 1 0.75 5.86 -5.37
N VAL A 2 -0.17 5.55 -4.44
CA VAL A 2 -0.97 4.29 -4.51
C VAL A 2 -1.79 4.17 -5.80
N MET A 3 -2.46 5.23 -6.26
CA MET A 3 -3.14 5.20 -7.57
C MET A 3 -2.17 4.88 -8.71
N LEU A 4 -0.96 5.45 -8.67
CA LEU A 4 0.08 5.16 -9.66
C LEU A 4 0.58 3.70 -9.59
N VAL A 5 0.49 3.02 -8.43
CA VAL A 5 0.73 1.57 -8.34
C VAL A 5 -0.28 0.80 -9.20
N HIS A 6 -1.56 1.14 -9.12
CA HIS A 6 -2.61 0.43 -9.87
C HIS A 6 -2.58 0.75 -11.36
N THR A 7 -2.47 2.02 -11.73
CA THR A 7 -2.39 2.44 -13.14
C THR A 7 -1.12 1.92 -13.84
N SER A 8 0.02 1.91 -13.14
CA SER A 8 1.25 1.33 -13.70
C SER A 8 1.19 -0.19 -13.85
N ALA A 9 0.55 -0.89 -12.89
CA ALA A 9 0.43 -2.34 -12.93
C ALA A 9 -0.40 -2.82 -14.12
N GLU A 10 -1.43 -2.08 -14.50
CA GLU A 10 -2.25 -2.39 -15.67
C GLU A 10 -1.43 -2.39 -16.95
N ILE A 11 -0.72 -1.29 -17.24
CA ILE A 11 0.12 -1.17 -18.44
C ILE A 11 1.33 -2.12 -18.40
N TYR A 12 1.88 -2.39 -17.21
CA TYR A 12 3.03 -3.27 -17.04
C TYR A 12 2.82 -4.67 -17.62
N SER A 13 1.61 -5.21 -17.54
CA SER A 13 1.28 -6.55 -18.06
C SER A 13 1.13 -6.61 -19.59
N TYR A 14 0.90 -5.48 -20.25
CA TYR A 14 0.66 -5.41 -21.70
C TYR A 14 1.86 -4.93 -22.51
N CYS A 15 2.86 -4.31 -21.87
CA CYS A 15 4.03 -3.81 -22.58
C CYS A 15 4.96 -4.94 -23.04
N PRO A 16 5.42 -4.92 -24.30
CA PRO A 16 6.43 -5.88 -24.77
C PRO A 16 7.74 -5.76 -23.99
N ILE A 17 8.22 -6.87 -23.42
CA ILE A 17 9.34 -6.94 -22.46
C ILE A 17 10.65 -6.35 -23.00
N TYR A 18 10.88 -6.48 -24.29
CA TYR A 18 12.10 -5.99 -24.96
C TYR A 18 11.97 -4.54 -25.48
N GLY A 19 10.78 -3.93 -25.34
CA GLY A 19 10.52 -2.56 -25.76
C GLY A 19 11.03 -1.51 -24.78
N GLY A 20 11.24 -0.27 -25.28
CA GLY A 20 11.51 0.91 -24.44
C GLY A 20 10.37 1.20 -23.45
N SER A 21 9.13 1.05 -23.91
CA SER A 21 7.92 1.23 -23.10
C SER A 21 7.91 0.35 -21.84
N PHE A 22 8.38 -0.90 -21.95
CA PHE A 22 8.50 -1.78 -20.76
C PHE A 22 9.54 -1.26 -19.77
N THR A 23 10.65 -0.71 -20.25
CA THR A 23 11.68 -0.13 -19.37
C THR A 23 11.14 1.07 -18.60
N GLU A 24 10.36 1.94 -19.25
CA GLU A 24 9.74 3.11 -18.62
C GLU A 24 8.71 2.71 -17.56
N ILE A 25 7.79 1.82 -17.93
CA ILE A 25 6.72 1.40 -16.99
C ILE A 25 7.27 0.59 -15.81
N ASN A 26 8.30 -0.24 -16.05
CA ASN A 26 9.00 -0.96 -15.00
C ASN A 26 9.66 -0.01 -13.99
N PHE A 27 10.26 1.10 -14.48
CA PHE A 27 10.80 2.12 -13.59
C PHE A 27 9.71 2.79 -12.75
N ILE A 28 8.60 3.22 -13.37
CA ILE A 28 7.47 3.85 -12.67
C ILE A 28 6.88 2.90 -11.63
N ALA A 29 6.61 1.65 -12.01
CA ALA A 29 6.08 0.64 -11.12
C ALA A 29 7.02 0.38 -9.92
N THR A 30 8.34 0.35 -10.15
CA THR A 30 9.34 0.21 -9.09
C THR A 30 9.35 1.43 -8.16
N PHE A 31 9.32 2.63 -8.72
CA PHE A 31 9.41 3.91 -7.98
C PHE A 31 8.32 4.06 -6.93
N VAL A 32 7.12 3.52 -7.17
CA VAL A 32 5.96 3.74 -6.28
C VAL A 32 5.75 2.66 -5.22
N ARG A 33 6.49 1.54 -5.26
CA ARG A 33 6.22 0.38 -4.39
C ARG A 33 6.36 0.66 -2.91
N GLY A 34 7.30 1.51 -2.50
CA GLY A 34 7.47 1.91 -1.10
C GLY A 34 6.27 2.63 -0.49
N SER A 35 5.28 3.07 -1.29
CA SER A 35 4.16 3.88 -0.79
C SER A 35 3.21 3.12 0.15
N VAL A 36 2.93 1.84 -0.10
CA VAL A 36 1.97 1.07 0.70
C VAL A 36 2.52 0.75 2.10
N PRO A 37 3.75 0.24 2.27
CA PRO A 37 4.30 0.01 3.60
C PRO A 37 4.38 1.26 4.49
N VAL A 38 4.53 2.45 3.90
CA VAL A 38 4.54 3.72 4.66
C VAL A 38 3.25 3.93 5.46
N PHE A 39 2.09 3.46 4.98
CA PHE A 39 0.84 3.56 5.76
C PHE A 39 0.89 2.73 7.04
N PHE A 40 1.48 1.53 6.99
CA PHE A 40 1.69 0.72 8.19
C PHE A 40 2.69 1.38 9.13
N MET A 41 3.78 1.97 8.60
CA MET A 41 4.77 2.71 9.39
C MET A 41 4.13 3.91 10.08
N LEU A 42 3.29 4.69 9.38
CA LEU A 42 2.56 5.82 9.96
C LEU A 42 1.59 5.38 11.04
N SER A 43 0.86 4.27 10.81
CA SER A 43 -0.04 3.71 11.83
C SER A 43 0.71 3.31 13.08
N GLY A 44 1.87 2.65 12.94
CA GLY A 44 2.74 2.31 14.07
C GLY A 44 3.21 3.55 14.84
N THR A 45 3.70 4.56 14.14
CA THR A 45 4.13 5.82 14.74
C THR A 45 3.00 6.48 15.55
N LEU A 46 1.79 6.54 14.99
CA LEU A 46 0.67 7.22 15.64
C LEU A 46 0.05 6.42 16.79
N LEU A 47 0.12 5.10 16.73
CA LEU A 47 -0.56 4.23 17.70
C LEU A 47 0.36 3.76 18.82
N LEU A 48 1.60 3.39 18.51
CA LEU A 48 2.55 2.88 19.48
C LEU A 48 3.26 4.01 20.27
N SER A 49 3.21 5.27 19.83
CA SER A 49 3.73 6.42 20.60
C SER A 49 2.69 7.00 21.59
N ARG A 50 1.52 6.39 21.74
CA ARG A 50 0.52 6.82 22.73
C ARG A 50 0.96 6.44 24.14
N GLU A 51 0.53 7.20 25.14
CA GLU A 51 0.74 6.86 26.54
C GLU A 51 -0.15 5.69 26.97
N GLU A 52 -1.38 5.65 26.46
CA GLU A 52 -2.37 4.62 26.73
C GLU A 52 -3.07 4.13 25.48
N LEU A 53 -3.41 2.85 25.45
CA LEU A 53 -4.15 2.21 24.36
C LEU A 53 -5.33 1.41 24.93
N PRO A 54 -6.47 2.06 25.26
CA PRO A 54 -7.64 1.37 25.82
C PRO A 54 -8.20 0.39 24.77
N LEU A 55 -8.13 -0.92 25.07
CA LEU A 55 -8.35 -2.01 24.12
C LEU A 55 -9.71 -1.94 23.41
N ALA A 56 -10.80 -1.87 24.17
CA ALA A 56 -12.15 -1.94 23.60
C ALA A 56 -12.48 -0.71 22.71
N PRO A 57 -12.25 0.55 23.14
CA PRO A 57 -12.39 1.71 22.27
C PRO A 57 -11.46 1.66 21.05
N PHE A 58 -10.23 1.18 21.22
CA PHE A 58 -9.27 1.06 20.12
C PHE A 58 -9.77 0.08 19.06
N LEU A 59 -10.14 -1.15 19.44
CA LEU A 59 -10.63 -2.16 18.49
C LEU A 59 -11.92 -1.71 17.80
N LYS A 60 -12.85 -1.09 18.53
CA LYS A 60 -14.10 -0.58 17.96
C LYS A 60 -13.86 0.52 16.92
N ASN A 61 -13.01 1.49 17.25
CA ASN A 61 -12.82 2.69 16.41
C ASN A 61 -11.83 2.50 15.26
N HIS A 62 -10.99 1.46 15.31
CA HIS A 62 -9.98 1.19 14.28
C HIS A 62 -10.26 -0.14 13.56
N ALA A 63 -10.11 -1.28 14.23
CA ALA A 63 -10.24 -2.59 13.57
C ALA A 63 -11.67 -2.84 13.05
N LEU A 64 -12.68 -2.70 13.90
CA LEU A 64 -14.09 -2.96 13.53
C LEU A 64 -14.61 -1.95 12.50
N LYS A 65 -14.18 -0.68 12.60
CA LYS A 65 -14.53 0.32 11.59
C LYS A 65 -13.97 -0.05 10.21
N LEU A 66 -12.70 -0.45 10.10
CA LEU A 66 -12.10 -0.87 8.84
C LEU A 66 -12.72 -2.17 8.30
N ALA A 67 -13.04 -3.13 9.16
CA ALA A 67 -13.74 -4.35 8.78
C ALA A 67 -15.13 -4.03 8.21
N GLY A 68 -15.86 -3.12 8.83
CA GLY A 68 -17.16 -2.64 8.32
C GLY A 68 -17.04 -1.94 6.97
N LEU A 69 -16.02 -1.10 6.78
CA LEU A 69 -15.73 -0.46 5.49
C LEU A 69 -15.35 -1.50 4.42
N PHE A 70 -14.52 -2.48 4.76
CA PHE A 70 -14.18 -3.56 3.83
C PHE A 70 -15.43 -4.31 3.39
N PHE A 71 -16.29 -4.71 4.33
CA PHE A 71 -17.53 -5.42 4.00
C PHE A 71 -18.45 -4.59 3.10
N PHE A 72 -18.70 -3.33 3.48
CA PHE A 72 -19.55 -2.44 2.69
C PHE A 72 -19.06 -2.28 1.25
N TRP A 73 -17.76 -1.95 1.08
CA TRP A 73 -17.19 -1.73 -0.24
C TRP A 73 -17.03 -3.02 -1.05
N SER A 74 -16.81 -4.17 -0.39
CA SER A 74 -16.82 -5.48 -1.07
C SER A 74 -18.20 -5.80 -1.66
N VAL A 75 -19.26 -5.57 -0.88
CA VAL A 75 -20.65 -5.71 -1.39
C VAL A 75 -20.91 -4.73 -2.53
N PHE A 76 -20.49 -3.47 -2.37
CA PHE A 76 -20.70 -2.44 -3.40
C PHE A 76 -20.04 -2.81 -4.73
N TYR A 77 -18.77 -3.23 -4.71
CA TYR A 77 -18.05 -3.63 -5.94
C TYR A 77 -18.60 -4.94 -6.53
N ALA A 78 -18.88 -5.95 -5.70
CA ALA A 78 -19.46 -7.21 -6.16
C ALA A 78 -20.85 -7.03 -6.80
N ALA A 79 -21.71 -6.20 -6.22
CA ALA A 79 -23.01 -5.86 -6.79
C ALA A 79 -22.88 -5.01 -8.06
N GLY A 80 -22.01 -3.98 -8.02
CA GLY A 80 -21.80 -3.07 -9.15
C GLY A 80 -21.31 -3.79 -10.41
N SER A 81 -20.34 -4.70 -10.29
CA SER A 81 -19.82 -5.48 -11.43
C SER A 81 -20.90 -6.38 -12.05
N ARG A 82 -21.76 -7.02 -11.24
CA ARG A 82 -22.83 -7.88 -11.72
C ARG A 82 -23.98 -7.10 -12.38
N VAL A 83 -24.34 -5.96 -11.79
CA VAL A 83 -25.33 -5.05 -12.40
C VAL A 83 -24.82 -4.55 -13.76
N ALA A 84 -23.55 -4.17 -13.84
CA ALA A 84 -22.93 -3.73 -15.09
C ALA A 84 -22.90 -4.83 -16.16
N ALA A 85 -22.74 -6.10 -15.74
CA ALA A 85 -22.77 -7.27 -16.62
C ALA A 85 -24.19 -7.77 -16.96
N GLY A 86 -25.25 -7.20 -16.36
CA GLY A 86 -26.64 -7.68 -16.54
C GLY A 86 -26.90 -9.06 -15.92
N THR A 87 -26.06 -9.53 -15.00
CA THR A 87 -26.08 -10.90 -14.42
C THR A 87 -26.28 -10.90 -12.91
N PHE A 88 -27.03 -9.93 -12.37
CA PHE A 88 -27.20 -9.82 -10.93
C PHE A 88 -27.91 -11.04 -10.34
N ALA A 89 -27.21 -11.81 -9.51
CA ALA A 89 -27.72 -12.93 -8.74
C ALA A 89 -27.00 -13.00 -7.40
N LEU A 90 -27.73 -13.40 -6.34
CA LEU A 90 -27.17 -13.68 -5.00
C LEU A 90 -26.82 -15.16 -4.90
N ASP A 91 -25.85 -15.59 -5.68
CA ASP A 91 -25.33 -16.95 -5.75
C ASP A 91 -24.02 -17.13 -4.94
N TYR A 92 -23.48 -18.35 -4.96
CA TYR A 92 -22.21 -18.67 -4.29
C TYR A 92 -21.06 -17.74 -4.73
N ASP A 93 -20.97 -17.44 -6.03
CA ASP A 93 -19.90 -16.62 -6.58
C ASP A 93 -20.02 -15.15 -6.12
N PHE A 94 -21.25 -14.65 -5.91
CA PHE A 94 -21.46 -13.34 -5.31
C PHE A 94 -20.88 -13.28 -3.89
N PHE A 95 -21.21 -14.26 -3.04
CA PHE A 95 -20.73 -14.30 -1.66
C PHE A 95 -19.21 -14.50 -1.60
N MET A 96 -18.64 -15.28 -2.51
CA MET A 96 -17.19 -15.43 -2.63
C MET A 96 -16.51 -14.14 -3.11
N ALA A 97 -17.11 -13.40 -4.04
CA ALA A 97 -16.62 -12.09 -4.47
C ALA A 97 -16.63 -11.08 -3.31
N VAL A 98 -17.70 -11.07 -2.51
CA VAL A 98 -17.77 -10.23 -1.30
C VAL A 98 -16.71 -10.63 -0.28
N ALA A 99 -16.51 -11.93 -0.04
CA ALA A 99 -15.52 -12.41 0.92
C ALA A 99 -14.08 -12.09 0.51
N ARG A 100 -13.75 -12.21 -0.78
CA ARG A 100 -12.42 -11.88 -1.33
C ARG A 100 -12.19 -10.37 -1.39
N GLY A 101 -13.26 -9.59 -1.57
CA GLY A 101 -13.19 -8.16 -1.83
C GLY A 101 -12.69 -7.85 -3.25
N HIS A 102 -12.82 -6.59 -3.64
CA HIS A 102 -12.24 -6.10 -4.90
C HIS A 102 -10.71 -6.02 -4.78
N TYR A 103 -9.98 -6.19 -5.88
CA TYR A 103 -8.51 -6.36 -5.90
C TYR A 103 -7.71 -5.34 -5.08
N HIS A 104 -8.17 -4.09 -4.96
CA HIS A 104 -7.47 -3.06 -4.19
C HIS A 104 -7.80 -3.11 -2.69
N LEU A 105 -8.94 -3.69 -2.30
CA LEU A 105 -9.42 -3.67 -0.91
C LEU A 105 -8.58 -4.54 0.06
N TRP A 106 -7.65 -5.36 -0.44
CA TRP A 106 -6.78 -6.22 0.39
C TRP A 106 -6.05 -5.47 1.52
N PHE A 107 -5.78 -4.19 1.31
CA PHE A 107 -5.10 -3.35 2.31
C PHE A 107 -5.95 -3.16 3.58
N LEU A 108 -7.28 -3.11 3.48
CA LEU A 108 -8.16 -2.95 4.65
C LEU A 108 -8.08 -4.16 5.60
N PRO A 109 -8.27 -5.42 5.15
CA PRO A 109 -8.09 -6.58 6.03
C PRO A 109 -6.64 -6.71 6.54
N ALA A 110 -5.62 -6.36 5.75
CA ALA A 110 -4.24 -6.32 6.24
C ALA A 110 -4.07 -5.32 7.39
N MET A 111 -4.68 -4.13 7.29
CA MET A 111 -4.71 -3.15 8.39
C MET A 111 -5.53 -3.63 9.58
N VAL A 112 -6.65 -4.34 9.37
CA VAL A 112 -7.44 -4.93 10.47
C VAL A 112 -6.59 -5.92 11.25
N VAL A 113 -5.87 -6.83 10.56
CA VAL A 113 -4.95 -7.77 11.21
C VAL A 113 -3.88 -7.01 12.01
N CYS A 114 -3.25 -6.00 11.42
CA CYS A 114 -2.30 -5.16 12.16
C CYS A 114 -2.92 -4.54 13.42
N TYR A 115 -4.13 -4.01 13.32
CA TYR A 115 -4.81 -3.38 14.47
C TYR A 115 -5.24 -4.38 15.55
N LEU A 116 -5.52 -5.64 15.20
CA LEU A 116 -5.76 -6.69 16.18
C LEU A 116 -4.50 -7.02 17.00
N PHE A 117 -3.31 -6.93 16.39
CA PHE A 117 -2.04 -7.25 17.05
C PHE A 117 -1.34 -6.02 17.67
N ILE A 118 -1.67 -4.79 17.27
CA ILE A 118 -1.06 -3.56 17.83
C ILE A 118 -1.15 -3.50 19.36
N PRO A 119 -2.26 -3.87 20.03
CA PRO A 119 -2.29 -3.84 21.50
C PRO A 119 -1.25 -4.76 22.17
N LEU A 120 -0.98 -5.92 21.58
CA LEU A 120 0.06 -6.84 22.08
C LEU A 120 1.45 -6.22 21.91
N VAL A 121 1.72 -5.64 20.73
CA VAL A 121 2.97 -4.94 20.46
C VAL A 121 3.12 -3.72 21.38
N PHE A 122 2.04 -2.98 21.62
CA PHE A 122 2.02 -1.85 22.54
C PHE A 122 2.47 -2.25 23.95
N CYS A 123 1.94 -3.34 24.47
CA CYS A 123 2.37 -3.88 25.75
C CYS A 123 3.86 -4.28 25.75
N ALA A 124 4.32 -4.92 24.69
CA ALA A 124 5.72 -5.35 24.57
C ALA A 124 6.68 -4.17 24.48
N VAL A 125 6.39 -3.15 23.68
CA VAL A 125 7.32 -2.01 23.48
C VAL A 125 7.33 -1.02 24.65
N HIS A 126 6.25 -0.90 25.42
CA HIS A 126 6.19 -0.06 26.61
C HIS A 126 6.75 -0.76 27.87
N GLY A 127 6.80 -2.09 27.86
CA GLY A 127 7.34 -2.87 28.99
C GLY A 127 8.85 -2.74 29.14
N LYS A 128 9.63 -2.94 28.06
CA LYS A 128 11.11 -2.86 28.06
C LYS A 128 11.65 -2.45 26.69
N LYS A 129 12.62 -1.52 26.64
CA LYS A 129 13.28 -1.12 25.38
C LYS A 129 13.98 -2.26 24.64
N ALA A 130 14.45 -3.30 25.35
CA ALA A 130 15.06 -4.47 24.74
C ALA A 130 14.08 -5.27 23.87
N ASP A 131 12.83 -5.32 24.24
CA ASP A 131 11.81 -6.11 23.53
C ASP A 131 11.50 -5.53 22.15
N SER A 132 11.55 -4.19 22.00
CA SER A 132 11.35 -3.56 20.69
C SER A 132 12.50 -3.86 19.71
N ARG A 133 13.75 -3.91 20.18
CA ARG A 133 14.91 -4.30 19.35
C ARG A 133 14.83 -5.77 18.92
N TYR A 134 14.35 -6.63 19.82
CA TYR A 134 14.13 -8.03 19.52
C TYR A 134 13.04 -8.21 18.46
N LEU A 135 11.89 -7.51 18.59
CA LEU A 135 10.82 -7.51 17.60
C LEU A 135 11.29 -7.00 16.23
N LEU A 136 12.09 -5.93 16.20
CA LEU A 136 12.71 -5.41 14.98
C LEU A 136 13.67 -6.41 14.35
N ALA A 137 14.51 -7.07 15.17
CA ALA A 137 15.45 -8.09 14.69
C ALA A 137 14.72 -9.31 14.10
N LEU A 138 13.63 -9.75 14.74
CA LEU A 138 12.77 -10.81 14.21
C LEU A 138 12.12 -10.39 12.90
N PHE A 139 11.54 -9.19 12.85
CA PHE A 139 10.94 -8.67 11.61
C PHE A 139 11.95 -8.61 10.48
N PHE A 140 13.10 -7.99 10.72
CA PHE A 140 14.15 -7.87 9.70
C PHE A 140 14.69 -9.23 9.28
N GLY A 141 15.00 -10.12 10.24
CA GLY A 141 15.56 -11.44 9.99
C GLY A 141 14.57 -12.36 9.26
N PHE A 142 13.35 -12.50 9.78
CA PHE A 142 12.40 -13.48 9.25
C PHE A 142 11.53 -12.95 8.11
N VAL A 143 11.22 -11.66 8.09
CA VAL A 143 10.33 -11.11 7.06
C VAL A 143 11.13 -10.53 5.90
N ILE A 144 12.14 -9.75 6.17
CA ILE A 144 12.90 -9.08 5.12
C ILE A 144 14.04 -9.98 4.61
N LEU A 145 14.97 -10.39 5.47
CA LEU A 145 16.14 -11.16 5.01
C LEU A 145 15.77 -12.57 4.56
N TRP A 146 15.02 -13.35 5.36
CA TRP A 146 14.64 -14.70 5.01
C TRP A 146 13.87 -14.77 3.69
N ARG A 147 12.89 -13.88 3.51
CA ARG A 147 12.14 -13.81 2.26
C ARG A 147 13.02 -13.45 1.06
N ASN A 148 13.97 -12.53 1.21
CA ASN A 148 14.86 -12.13 0.12
C ASN A 148 15.99 -13.15 -0.15
N LEU A 149 16.41 -13.92 0.84
CA LEU A 149 17.38 -15.00 0.66
C LEU A 149 16.78 -16.25 0.00
N ASN A 150 15.48 -16.51 0.23
CA ASN A 150 14.75 -17.62 -0.41
C ASN A 150 14.22 -17.27 -1.80
N LEU A 151 14.81 -16.27 -2.46
CA LEU A 151 14.48 -15.84 -3.82
C LEU A 151 15.03 -16.80 -4.87
N THR A 152 14.74 -18.09 -4.74
CA THR A 152 14.77 -18.96 -5.88
C THR A 152 13.52 -18.69 -6.72
N PRO A 153 13.65 -18.57 -8.06
CA PRO A 153 12.55 -18.22 -8.96
C PRO A 153 11.37 -19.20 -8.97
N LYS A 154 11.53 -20.33 -8.33
CA LYS A 154 10.44 -21.32 -8.11
C LYS A 154 10.17 -21.34 -6.62
N PRO A 155 8.97 -20.91 -6.15
CA PRO A 155 8.57 -21.17 -4.79
C PRO A 155 8.68 -22.68 -4.59
N THR A 156 9.63 -23.09 -3.78
CA THR A 156 9.74 -24.51 -3.42
C THR A 156 8.41 -24.86 -2.75
N TYR A 157 7.74 -25.85 -3.29
CA TYR A 157 6.43 -26.40 -2.87
C TYR A 157 6.31 -26.59 -1.35
N ILE A 158 7.45 -26.75 -0.69
CA ILE A 158 7.59 -26.92 0.76
C ILE A 158 7.17 -25.67 1.55
N LEU A 159 7.47 -24.44 1.08
CA LEU A 159 7.07 -23.23 1.77
C LEU A 159 5.58 -22.90 1.61
N HIS A 160 4.97 -23.31 0.48
CA HIS A 160 3.53 -23.16 0.27
C HIS A 160 2.70 -24.05 1.20
N GLN A 161 3.24 -25.16 1.68
CA GLN A 161 2.56 -26.03 2.65
C GLN A 161 2.60 -25.49 4.09
N PHE A 162 3.50 -24.53 4.38
CA PHE A 162 3.60 -23.87 5.68
C PHE A 162 3.00 -22.47 5.72
N THR A 163 2.52 -21.94 4.59
CA THR A 163 1.69 -20.72 4.58
C THR A 163 0.29 -21.09 5.07
N LEU A 164 0.16 -21.10 6.37
CA LEU A 164 -1.15 -21.08 7.02
C LEU A 164 -1.91 -19.88 6.46
N ASP A 165 -2.93 -20.20 5.70
CA ASP A 165 -3.97 -19.36 5.13
C ASP A 165 -3.96 -17.83 5.39
N PHE A 166 -4.19 -17.11 4.32
CA PHE A 166 -4.68 -15.75 4.09
C PHE A 166 -4.50 -14.68 5.21
N SER A 167 -4.77 -15.00 6.47
CA SER A 167 -4.64 -14.07 7.61
C SER A 167 -3.20 -13.89 8.10
N LEU A 168 -2.35 -14.89 7.97
CA LEU A 168 -0.94 -14.82 8.40
C LEU A 168 -0.04 -14.13 7.37
N ASP A 169 -0.43 -14.09 6.10
CA ASP A 169 0.30 -13.35 5.06
C ASP A 169 0.32 -11.83 5.32
N TRP A 170 -0.60 -11.33 6.14
CA TRP A 170 -0.65 -9.91 6.50
C TRP A 170 0.07 -9.57 7.80
N LEU A 171 0.37 -10.56 8.64
CA LEU A 171 1.09 -10.34 9.90
C LEU A 171 2.46 -9.67 9.71
N PRO A 172 3.24 -9.95 8.65
CA PRO A 172 4.50 -9.26 8.38
C PRO A 172 4.40 -7.75 8.27
N TYR A 173 3.23 -7.20 7.89
CA TYR A 173 3.04 -5.74 7.86
C TYR A 173 3.09 -5.09 9.24
N LEU A 174 2.83 -5.85 10.32
CA LEU A 174 3.02 -5.39 11.69
C LEU A 174 4.46 -4.97 11.96
N GLY A 175 5.44 -5.63 11.32
CA GLY A 175 6.84 -5.24 11.40
C GLY A 175 7.10 -3.84 10.84
N TYR A 176 6.41 -3.44 9.77
CA TYR A 176 6.48 -2.05 9.28
C TYR A 176 5.90 -1.07 10.30
N ALA A 177 4.83 -1.43 11.02
CA ALA A 177 4.30 -0.58 12.08
C ALA A 177 5.30 -0.38 13.21
N VAL A 178 5.95 -1.45 13.68
CA VAL A 178 7.02 -1.38 14.70
C VAL A 178 8.21 -0.58 14.20
N TRP A 179 8.62 -0.77 12.95
CA TRP A 179 9.72 -0.03 12.32
C TRP A 179 9.42 1.46 12.22
N GLY A 180 8.20 1.81 11.78
CA GLY A 180 7.74 3.20 11.70
C GLY A 180 7.69 3.88 13.06
N TRP A 181 7.18 3.20 14.10
CA TRP A 181 7.22 3.69 15.46
C TRP A 181 8.64 3.96 15.93
N TRP A 182 9.54 2.99 15.78
CA TRP A 182 10.92 3.14 16.21
C TRP A 182 11.66 4.28 15.51
N LEU A 183 11.42 4.48 14.21
CA LEU A 183 11.98 5.61 13.45
C LEU A 183 11.29 6.93 13.83
N GLY A 184 9.99 6.92 14.11
CA GLY A 184 9.21 8.09 14.46
C GLY A 184 9.61 8.74 15.78
N GLU A 185 10.14 7.95 16.72
CA GLU A 185 10.70 8.41 18.00
C GLU A 185 12.02 9.17 17.85
N LYS A 186 12.68 9.05 16.69
CA LYS A 186 13.98 9.66 16.46
C LYS A 186 13.87 11.06 15.87
N LYS A 187 14.58 12.01 16.43
CA LYS A 187 14.83 13.30 15.78
C LYS A 187 15.81 13.09 14.63
N MET A 188 15.40 13.43 13.44
CA MET A 188 16.20 13.27 12.24
C MET A 188 16.78 14.62 11.80
N PRO A 189 18.12 14.72 11.61
CA PRO A 189 18.74 15.95 11.14
C PRO A 189 18.38 16.23 9.67
N LYS A 190 18.48 17.49 9.22
CA LYS A 190 18.10 17.91 7.86
C LYS A 190 18.82 17.14 6.74
N HIS A 191 20.05 16.75 6.93
CA HIS A 191 20.80 15.97 5.94
C HIS A 191 20.20 14.58 5.68
N THR A 192 19.34 14.07 6.59
CA THR A 192 18.58 12.83 6.38
C THR A 192 17.71 12.92 5.12
N MET A 193 17.16 14.08 4.79
CA MET A 193 16.38 14.25 3.56
C MET A 193 17.22 14.00 2.31
N LEU A 194 18.43 14.52 2.26
CA LEU A 194 19.34 14.31 1.12
C LEU A 194 19.78 12.85 1.03
N ILE A 195 20.20 12.26 2.16
CA ILE A 195 20.64 10.86 2.21
C ILE A 195 19.51 9.92 1.81
N SER A 196 18.32 10.07 2.40
CA SER A 196 17.18 9.21 2.07
C SER A 196 16.74 9.37 0.61
N SER A 197 16.78 10.58 0.04
CA SER A 197 16.51 10.79 -1.38
C SER A 197 17.54 10.08 -2.27
N ALA A 198 18.83 10.20 -1.96
CA ALA A 198 19.89 9.54 -2.73
C ALA A 198 19.76 8.01 -2.64
N VAL A 199 19.58 7.46 -1.45
CA VAL A 199 19.40 6.01 -1.23
C VAL A 199 18.13 5.52 -1.93
N PHE A 200 17.03 6.26 -1.87
CA PHE A 200 15.79 5.94 -2.58
C PHE A 200 15.99 5.83 -4.09
N VAL A 201 16.66 6.82 -4.69
CA VAL A 201 16.93 6.83 -6.13
C VAL A 201 17.82 5.66 -6.54
N VAL A 202 18.93 5.44 -5.83
CA VAL A 202 19.85 4.32 -6.10
C VAL A 202 19.13 2.97 -5.96
N CYS A 203 18.38 2.78 -4.89
CA CYS A 203 17.62 1.56 -4.66
C CYS A 203 16.56 1.32 -5.76
N THR A 204 15.85 2.37 -6.18
CA THR A 204 14.88 2.29 -7.27
C THR A 204 15.52 1.91 -8.59
N LEU A 205 16.65 2.51 -8.94
CA LEU A 205 17.40 2.20 -10.17
C LEU A 205 17.90 0.76 -10.18
N LEU A 206 18.46 0.28 -9.05
CA LEU A 206 18.93 -1.10 -8.93
C LEU A 206 17.78 -2.11 -8.99
N ALA A 207 16.69 -1.85 -8.29
CA ALA A 207 15.52 -2.72 -8.30
C ALA A 207 14.83 -2.75 -9.69
N SER A 208 14.73 -1.61 -10.35
CA SER A 208 14.19 -1.52 -11.72
C SER A 208 15.05 -2.30 -12.70
N LYS A 209 16.38 -2.17 -12.64
CA LYS A 209 17.30 -2.97 -13.48
C LYS A 209 17.21 -4.46 -13.16
N GLY A 210 17.08 -4.82 -11.88
CA GLY A 210 16.93 -6.21 -11.45
C GLY A 210 15.64 -6.85 -11.99
N ASN A 211 14.49 -6.17 -11.88
CA ASN A 211 13.24 -6.63 -12.47
C ASN A 211 13.31 -6.75 -13.99
N LEU A 212 13.91 -5.75 -14.66
CA LEU A 212 14.06 -5.76 -16.10
C LEU A 212 14.92 -6.92 -16.60
N TRP A 213 16.04 -7.17 -15.92
CA TRP A 213 16.92 -8.31 -16.20
C TRP A 213 16.19 -9.63 -16.01
N TYR A 214 15.48 -9.78 -14.90
CA TYR A 214 14.76 -10.99 -14.56
C TYR A 214 13.57 -11.26 -15.50
N SER A 215 12.82 -10.21 -15.86
CA SER A 215 11.74 -10.30 -16.84
C SER A 215 12.25 -10.77 -18.22
N ARG A 216 13.39 -10.23 -18.67
CA ARG A 216 14.00 -10.63 -19.93
C ARG A 216 14.56 -12.06 -19.91
N LEU A 217 15.07 -12.51 -18.74
CA LEU A 217 15.56 -13.87 -18.57
C LEU A 217 14.42 -14.90 -18.69
N ASN A 218 13.24 -14.57 -18.15
CA ASN A 218 12.08 -15.48 -18.16
C ASN A 218 11.13 -15.27 -19.34
N ASN A 219 11.35 -14.27 -20.19
CA ASN A 219 10.44 -13.83 -21.25
C ASN A 219 9.01 -13.50 -20.76
N GLU A 220 8.87 -13.08 -19.50
CA GLU A 220 7.62 -12.72 -18.87
C GLU A 220 7.79 -11.43 -18.05
N ALA A 221 6.71 -10.64 -17.93
CA ALA A 221 6.70 -9.45 -17.09
C ALA A 221 6.73 -9.86 -15.61
N GLU A 222 7.90 -9.82 -15.01
CA GLU A 222 8.15 -10.27 -13.66
C GLU A 222 8.29 -9.09 -12.70
N GLY A 223 7.65 -9.21 -11.54
CA GLY A 223 7.63 -8.15 -10.53
C GLY A 223 8.03 -8.64 -9.13
N TRP A 224 8.92 -9.62 -9.01
CA TRP A 224 9.28 -10.21 -7.74
C TRP A 224 9.92 -9.20 -6.76
N LEU A 225 10.66 -8.21 -7.25
CA LEU A 225 11.17 -7.08 -6.45
C LEU A 225 10.07 -6.06 -6.09
N PHE A 226 8.87 -6.16 -6.68
CA PHE A 226 7.72 -5.34 -6.34
C PHE A 226 6.98 -5.79 -5.08
N HIS A 227 7.31 -6.98 -4.57
CA HIS A 227 6.64 -7.48 -3.38
C HIS A 227 6.88 -6.54 -2.19
N TYR A 228 5.84 -6.26 -1.40
CA TYR A 228 5.92 -5.31 -0.29
C TYR A 228 6.90 -5.73 0.83
N MET A 229 7.25 -7.01 0.91
CA MET A 229 8.27 -7.55 1.82
C MET A 229 9.64 -7.76 1.15
N SER A 230 9.84 -7.26 -0.07
CA SER A 230 11.15 -7.28 -0.71
C SER A 230 12.08 -6.25 -0.08
N LEU A 231 13.38 -6.54 -0.10
CA LEU A 231 14.39 -5.62 0.43
C LEU A 231 14.35 -4.23 -0.25
N PRO A 232 14.23 -4.12 -1.59
CA PRO A 232 14.09 -2.82 -2.24
C PRO A 232 12.88 -2.03 -1.74
N THR A 233 11.71 -2.66 -1.63
CA THR A 233 10.50 -1.98 -1.15
C THR A 233 10.63 -1.56 0.31
N PHE A 234 11.26 -2.36 1.16
CA PHE A 234 11.56 -2.00 2.54
C PHE A 234 12.46 -0.76 2.62
N VAL A 235 13.55 -0.72 1.82
CA VAL A 235 14.47 0.42 1.76
C VAL A 235 13.74 1.66 1.25
N GLN A 236 12.96 1.56 0.18
CA GLN A 236 12.17 2.66 -0.36
C GLN A 236 11.19 3.24 0.67
N ALA A 237 10.42 2.38 1.35
CA ALA A 237 9.48 2.80 2.38
C ALA A 237 10.19 3.50 3.54
N THR A 238 11.32 2.95 3.98
CA THR A 238 12.17 3.56 5.01
C THR A 238 12.67 4.95 4.58
N CYS A 239 13.14 5.09 3.35
CA CYS A 239 13.61 6.36 2.81
C CYS A 239 12.48 7.41 2.73
N ILE A 240 11.29 7.03 2.23
CA ILE A 240 10.12 7.91 2.20
C ILE A 240 9.77 8.37 3.62
N PHE A 241 9.69 7.43 4.55
CA PHE A 241 9.36 7.74 5.95
C PHE A 241 10.39 8.67 6.59
N CYS A 242 11.69 8.37 6.46
CA CYS A 242 12.78 9.19 7.00
C CYS A 242 12.81 10.60 6.41
N PHE A 243 12.56 10.73 5.10
CA PHE A 243 12.47 12.03 4.44
C PHE A 243 11.38 12.91 5.06
N PHE A 244 10.16 12.38 5.19
CA PHE A 244 9.05 13.14 5.77
C PHE A 244 9.17 13.33 7.28
N ASN A 245 9.77 12.38 8.01
CA ASN A 245 10.05 12.56 9.43
C ASN A 245 11.09 13.67 9.68
N ALA A 246 12.13 13.79 8.85
CA ALA A 246 13.08 14.89 8.90
C ALA A 246 12.44 16.25 8.54
N LEU A 247 11.39 16.24 7.70
CA LEU A 247 10.64 17.43 7.31
C LEU A 247 9.61 17.86 8.37
N ARG A 248 9.26 17.00 9.34
CA ARG A 248 8.21 17.23 10.34
C ARG A 248 8.38 18.51 11.15
N GLU A 249 9.60 18.91 11.42
CA GLU A 249 9.89 20.13 12.21
C GLU A 249 9.71 21.43 11.40
N HIS A 250 9.46 21.32 10.09
CA HIS A 250 9.23 22.47 9.23
C HIS A 250 7.72 22.71 9.10
N ALA A 251 7.26 23.83 9.65
CA ALA A 251 5.86 24.23 9.56
C ALA A 251 5.44 24.47 8.11
N PHE A 252 4.49 23.70 7.60
CA PHE A 252 3.86 23.96 6.30
C PHE A 252 2.90 25.14 6.44
N LYS A 253 3.03 26.15 5.57
CA LYS A 253 2.15 27.33 5.56
C LYS A 253 0.68 27.04 5.25
N HIS A 254 0.41 25.90 4.57
CA HIS A 254 -0.93 25.51 4.11
C HIS A 254 -1.52 24.31 4.87
N THR A 255 -1.50 24.37 6.20
CA THR A 255 -2.00 23.28 7.06
C THR A 255 -3.46 22.92 6.80
N ALA A 256 -4.32 23.88 6.44
CA ALA A 256 -5.74 23.65 6.15
C ALA A 256 -5.92 22.80 4.86
N LEU A 257 -5.19 23.12 3.80
CA LEU A 257 -5.23 22.34 2.56
C LEU A 257 -4.69 20.92 2.77
N ILE A 258 -3.56 20.77 3.45
CA ILE A 258 -2.96 19.47 3.74
C ILE A 258 -3.94 18.62 4.56
N ARG A 259 -4.61 19.21 5.55
CA ARG A 259 -5.63 18.53 6.36
C ARG A 259 -6.82 18.10 5.50
N ALA A 260 -7.36 18.98 4.64
CA ALA A 260 -8.46 18.66 3.75
C ALA A 260 -8.13 17.51 2.78
N LEU A 261 -6.91 17.51 2.21
CA LEU A 261 -6.43 16.43 1.36
C LEU A 261 -6.24 15.13 2.16
N SER A 262 -5.64 15.20 3.34
CA SER A 262 -5.46 14.04 4.23
C SER A 262 -6.79 13.41 4.61
N ASP A 263 -7.78 14.22 4.93
CA ASP A 263 -9.13 13.77 5.28
C ASP A 263 -9.85 13.05 4.12
N CYS A 264 -9.48 13.35 2.87
CA CYS A 264 -10.05 12.68 1.70
C CYS A 264 -9.31 11.39 1.31
N THR A 265 -8.13 11.12 1.86
CA THR A 265 -7.24 10.03 1.39
C THR A 265 -7.89 8.66 1.39
N LEU A 266 -8.64 8.31 2.45
CA LEU A 266 -9.34 7.03 2.53
C LEU A 266 -10.44 6.91 1.47
N GLY A 267 -11.23 7.97 1.27
CA GLY A 267 -12.27 7.98 0.25
C GLY A 267 -11.67 7.87 -1.16
N VAL A 268 -10.60 8.60 -1.45
CA VAL A 268 -9.86 8.48 -2.72
C VAL A 268 -9.38 7.03 -2.93
N TYR A 269 -8.83 6.40 -1.89
CA TYR A 269 -8.43 4.99 -1.95
C TYR A 269 -9.62 4.07 -2.25
N LEU A 270 -10.77 4.31 -1.68
CA LEU A 270 -11.95 3.44 -1.85
C LEU A 270 -12.59 3.57 -3.23
N ILE A 271 -12.59 4.77 -3.83
CA ILE A 271 -13.33 5.04 -5.08
C ILE A 271 -12.47 5.01 -6.35
N HIS A 272 -11.11 5.02 -6.26
CA HIS A 272 -10.29 5.18 -7.47
C HIS A 272 -10.48 4.08 -8.53
N PRO A 273 -10.73 2.79 -8.19
CA PRO A 273 -10.99 1.80 -9.24
C PRO A 273 -12.31 2.05 -9.95
N LEU A 274 -13.35 2.47 -9.22
CA LEU A 274 -14.61 2.88 -9.83
C LEU A 274 -14.41 4.04 -10.83
N MET A 275 -13.55 4.99 -10.48
CA MET A 275 -13.24 6.11 -11.37
C MET A 275 -12.41 5.67 -12.58
N ILE A 276 -11.52 4.66 -12.45
CA ILE A 276 -10.82 4.04 -13.58
C ILE A 276 -11.87 3.42 -14.52
N ASP A 277 -12.75 2.56 -14.00
CA ASP A 277 -13.79 1.91 -14.80
C ASP A 277 -14.72 2.91 -15.52
N LEU A 278 -15.03 4.05 -14.87
CA LEU A 278 -15.84 5.11 -15.48
C LEU A 278 -15.11 5.84 -16.60
N LEU A 279 -13.81 6.13 -16.42
CA LEU A 279 -12.99 6.77 -17.45
C LEU A 279 -12.81 5.86 -18.66
N ASP A 280 -12.60 4.55 -18.45
CA ASP A 280 -12.49 3.57 -19.53
C ASP A 280 -13.75 3.47 -20.36
N ARG A 281 -14.94 3.56 -19.73
CA ARG A 281 -16.24 3.56 -20.44
C ARG A 281 -16.41 4.76 -21.37
N VAL A 282 -15.77 5.89 -21.08
CA VAL A 282 -15.77 7.08 -21.95
C VAL A 282 -14.52 7.15 -22.84
N HIS A 283 -13.80 6.03 -22.98
CA HIS A 283 -12.59 5.89 -23.78
C HIS A 283 -11.43 6.82 -23.39
N ILE A 284 -11.39 7.21 -22.11
CA ILE A 284 -10.25 7.92 -21.54
C ILE A 284 -9.42 6.87 -20.78
N GLY A 285 -8.41 6.34 -21.45
CA GLY A 285 -7.56 5.27 -20.92
C GLY A 285 -6.07 5.56 -21.09
N MET A 286 -5.25 4.61 -20.73
CA MET A 286 -3.80 4.66 -20.86
C MET A 286 -3.37 3.94 -22.15
N THR A 287 -2.21 4.37 -22.71
CA THR A 287 -1.62 3.74 -23.89
C THR A 287 -0.22 3.20 -23.56
N ALA A 288 0.16 2.12 -24.24
CA ALA A 288 1.49 1.52 -24.12
C ALA A 288 2.57 2.22 -24.98
N ASP A 289 2.19 3.10 -25.90
CA ASP A 289 3.13 3.78 -26.80
C ASP A 289 4.02 4.78 -26.07
N TYR A 290 3.44 5.53 -25.14
CA TYR A 290 4.13 6.50 -24.28
C TYR A 290 3.76 6.27 -22.81
N PRO A 291 4.15 5.13 -22.20
CA PRO A 291 3.61 4.72 -20.93
C PRO A 291 3.94 5.68 -19.79
N ALA A 292 5.11 6.31 -19.79
CA ALA A 292 5.47 7.26 -18.76
C ALA A 292 4.53 8.47 -18.73
N LEU A 293 4.27 9.07 -19.90
CA LEU A 293 3.37 10.24 -20.02
C LEU A 293 1.92 9.83 -19.81
N SER A 294 1.49 8.74 -20.46
CA SER A 294 0.12 8.24 -20.41
C SER A 294 -0.29 7.88 -18.98
N VAL A 295 0.49 7.03 -18.29
CA VAL A 295 0.19 6.57 -16.92
C VAL A 295 0.26 7.71 -15.92
N THR A 296 1.27 8.59 -16.01
CA THR A 296 1.37 9.72 -15.07
C THR A 296 0.29 10.77 -15.29
N GLY A 297 -0.03 11.09 -16.55
CA GLY A 297 -1.09 12.03 -16.91
C GLY A 297 -2.47 11.50 -16.50
N PHE A 298 -2.77 10.23 -16.84
CA PHE A 298 -4.01 9.57 -16.41
C PHE A 298 -4.12 9.53 -14.88
N THR A 299 -3.05 9.17 -14.17
CA THR A 299 -3.05 9.16 -12.69
C THR A 299 -3.28 10.55 -12.10
N ALA A 300 -2.75 11.60 -12.71
CA ALA A 300 -2.98 12.97 -12.25
C ALA A 300 -4.45 13.38 -12.44
N LEU A 301 -5.06 13.07 -13.60
CA LEU A 301 -6.47 13.28 -13.85
C LEU A 301 -7.33 12.49 -12.86
N LEU A 302 -7.04 11.19 -12.70
CA LEU A 302 -7.72 10.32 -11.76
C LEU A 302 -7.65 10.86 -10.32
N ALA A 303 -6.48 11.37 -9.91
CA ALA A 303 -6.30 11.96 -8.59
C ALA A 303 -7.19 13.19 -8.41
N LEU A 304 -7.19 14.12 -9.37
CA LEU A 304 -8.04 15.32 -9.33
C LEU A 304 -9.53 14.95 -9.20
N LEU A 305 -10.00 14.01 -10.02
CA LEU A 305 -11.39 13.57 -9.99
C LEU A 305 -11.74 12.89 -8.66
N CYS A 306 -10.91 11.95 -8.19
CA CYS A 306 -11.15 11.25 -6.93
C CYS A 306 -11.17 12.20 -5.73
N PHE A 307 -10.24 13.16 -5.66
CA PHE A 307 -10.23 14.16 -4.60
C PHE A 307 -11.45 15.07 -4.67
N ALA A 308 -11.85 15.54 -5.85
CA ALA A 308 -13.04 16.38 -6.04
C ALA A 308 -14.32 15.63 -5.61
N VAL A 309 -14.52 14.40 -6.10
CA VAL A 309 -15.67 13.57 -5.75
C VAL A 309 -15.72 13.28 -4.26
N THR A 310 -14.58 12.86 -3.66
CA THR A 310 -14.51 12.57 -2.23
C THR A 310 -14.79 13.82 -1.39
N PHE A 311 -14.22 14.96 -1.75
CA PHE A 311 -14.43 16.22 -1.04
C PHE A 311 -15.90 16.65 -1.04
N ILE A 312 -16.60 16.51 -2.19
CA ILE A 312 -18.03 16.80 -2.30
C ILE A 312 -18.85 15.77 -1.50
N ALA A 313 -18.58 14.48 -1.70
CA ALA A 313 -19.30 13.38 -1.05
C ALA A 313 -19.21 13.43 0.48
N ARG A 314 -18.09 13.84 1.04
CA ARG A 314 -17.90 14.03 2.49
C ARG A 314 -18.75 15.15 3.11
N LYS A 315 -19.37 16.03 2.31
CA LYS A 315 -20.36 17.01 2.80
C LYS A 315 -21.67 16.35 3.20
N ILE A 316 -21.93 15.14 2.71
CA ILE A 316 -23.13 14.35 3.05
C ILE A 316 -22.82 13.51 4.31
N PRO A 317 -23.53 13.72 5.45
CA PRO A 317 -23.15 13.10 6.74
C PRO A 317 -23.11 11.56 6.72
N ILE A 318 -24.02 10.91 5.98
CA ILE A 318 -24.08 9.45 5.83
C ILE A 318 -22.86 8.96 5.02
N VAL A 319 -22.59 9.59 3.90
CA VAL A 319 -21.48 9.21 2.99
C VAL A 319 -20.12 9.44 3.65
N LYS A 320 -19.99 10.50 4.45
CA LYS A 320 -18.77 10.78 5.22
C LYS A 320 -18.34 9.63 6.13
N LYS A 321 -19.28 8.80 6.61
CA LYS A 321 -18.97 7.64 7.46
C LYS A 321 -18.45 6.44 6.66
N LEU A 322 -18.69 6.44 5.34
CA LEU A 322 -18.32 5.38 4.41
C LEU A 322 -17.06 5.75 3.58
N LEU A 323 -16.60 6.98 3.67
CA LEU A 323 -15.41 7.56 3.08
C LEU A 323 -14.45 8.04 4.19
#